data_2f08900ee298c30b3863e0b29d6ed5f5
#
_entry.id   2f08900ee298c30b3863e0b29d6ed5f5
#
_cell.length_a   1.000
_cell.length_b   1.000
_cell.length_c   1.000
_cell.angle_alpha   90.00
_cell.angle_beta   90.00
_cell.angle_gamma   90.00
#
_symmetry.space_group_name_H-M   'P 1'
#
loop_
_entity.id
_entity.type
_entity.pdbx_description
1 polymer ?
#
loop_
_entity_poly.entity_id
_entity_poly.type
_entity_poly.pdbx_seq_one_letter_code
_entity_poly.pdbx_strand_id
1 'polypeptide(L)' 'MSQLNIAYTDGACKGNGKQGVSAGGWGVYLHYFNGDERHLWGGEPDTTNNRMELMAAITALEATPAQIPLQLWT' A
#
# COMPACT_ATOMS: atom_id res chain seq x y z
N MET A 1 -0.02 -7.23 -26.59
CA MET A 1 -0.74 -6.52 -25.52
C MET A 1 0.16 -6.32 -24.33
N SER A 2 0.18 -5.13 -23.80
CA SER A 2 0.96 -4.87 -22.60
C SER A 2 0.27 -5.47 -21.37
N GLN A 3 1.06 -6.09 -20.50
CA GLN A 3 0.58 -6.57 -19.22
C GLN A 3 0.91 -5.51 -18.18
N LEU A 4 -0.05 -5.19 -17.35
CA LEU A 4 0.13 -4.16 -16.32
C LEU A 4 -0.65 -4.55 -15.07
N ASN A 5 0.03 -4.58 -13.95
CA ASN A 5 -0.62 -4.67 -12.65
C ASN A 5 -0.82 -3.24 -12.12
N ILE A 6 -1.93 -3.02 -11.44
CA ILE A 6 -2.24 -1.70 -10.87
C ILE A 6 -2.47 -1.86 -9.38
N ALA A 7 -1.86 -0.98 -8.59
CA ALA A 7 -2.06 -0.95 -7.16
C ALA A 7 -2.54 0.45 -6.74
N TYR A 8 -3.59 0.49 -5.95
CA TYR A 8 -4.02 1.69 -5.24
C TYR A 8 -3.60 1.54 -3.80
N THR A 9 -2.81 2.49 -3.31
CA THR A 9 -2.27 2.43 -1.97
C THR A 9 -2.70 3.65 -1.16
N ASP A 10 -2.94 3.44 0.12
CA ASP A 10 -3.26 4.51 1.04
C ASP A 10 -2.69 4.16 2.41
N GLY A 11 -2.11 5.16 3.07
CA GLY A 11 -1.57 4.98 4.39
C GLY A 11 -1.64 6.27 5.17
N ALA A 12 -2.09 6.19 6.42
CA ALA A 12 -2.29 7.36 7.25
C ALA A 12 -2.18 7.01 8.72
N CYS A 13 -1.84 8.02 9.51
CA CYS A 13 -1.89 7.96 10.96
C CYS A 13 -3.14 8.67 11.46
N LYS A 14 -3.66 8.19 12.57
CA LYS A 14 -4.79 8.79 13.24
C LYS A 14 -4.32 10.03 14.01
N GLY A 15 -4.75 11.20 13.54
CA GLY A 15 -4.44 12.46 14.20
C GLY A 15 -2.97 12.84 14.13
N ASN A 16 -2.62 13.87 14.87
CA ASN A 16 -1.24 14.33 15.00
C ASN A 16 -0.73 13.91 16.37
N GLY A 17 -0.07 12.78 16.46
CA GLY A 17 0.56 12.40 17.70
C GLY A 17 1.49 13.52 18.19
N LYS A 18 1.38 13.88 19.47
CA LYS A 18 2.18 14.97 20.03
C LYS A 18 3.68 14.72 19.93
N GLN A 19 4.07 13.46 19.87
CA GLN A 19 5.45 13.05 19.70
C GLN A 19 5.76 12.64 18.26
N GLY A 20 4.86 12.95 17.32
CA GLY A 20 5.06 12.60 15.92
C GLY A 20 4.73 11.18 15.56
N VAL A 21 4.23 10.38 16.51
CA VAL A 21 3.79 9.01 16.26
C VAL A 21 2.37 8.80 16.78
N SER A 22 1.61 7.98 16.12
CA SER A 22 0.29 7.58 16.58
C SER A 22 -0.13 6.29 15.85
N ALA A 23 -1.28 5.75 16.22
CA ALA A 23 -1.80 4.56 15.55
C ALA A 23 -2.08 4.89 14.09
N GLY A 24 -1.72 3.99 13.20
CA GLY A 24 -1.93 4.18 11.78
C GLY A 24 -2.29 2.89 11.08
N GLY A 25 -2.73 3.04 9.84
CA GLY A 25 -3.10 1.93 9.00
C GLY A 25 -2.71 2.16 7.55
N TRP A 26 -2.68 1.09 6.80
CA TRP A 26 -2.41 1.13 5.37
C TRP A 26 -3.30 0.15 4.64
N GLY A 27 -3.55 0.45 3.38
CA GLY A 27 -4.33 -0.41 2.52
C GLY A 27 -3.76 -0.48 1.13
N VAL A 28 -3.94 -1.62 0.48
CA VAL A 28 -3.54 -1.85 -0.90
C VAL A 28 -4.66 -2.57 -1.61
N TYR A 29 -5.06 -2.04 -2.75
CA TYR A 29 -6.02 -2.68 -3.63
C TYR A 29 -5.30 -3.00 -4.95
N LEU A 30 -5.20 -4.28 -5.26
CA LEU A 30 -4.47 -4.76 -6.43
C LEU A 30 -5.41 -5.22 -7.52
N HIS A 31 -5.16 -4.74 -8.73
CA HIS A 31 -5.77 -5.25 -9.94
C HIS A 31 -4.67 -5.89 -10.78
N TYR A 32 -4.70 -7.20 -10.87
CA TYR A 32 -3.71 -7.91 -11.68
C TYR A 32 -4.09 -7.88 -13.15
N PHE A 33 -3.09 -7.99 -14.00
CA PHE A 33 -3.28 -7.90 -15.45
C PHE A 33 -4.26 -8.95 -16.00
N ASN A 34 -4.44 -10.06 -15.28
CA ASN A 34 -5.36 -11.13 -15.70
C ASN A 34 -6.79 -10.93 -15.20
N GLY A 35 -7.08 -9.83 -14.52
CA GLY A 35 -8.41 -9.54 -14.00
C GLY A 35 -8.61 -9.91 -12.54
N ASP A 36 -7.66 -10.60 -11.92
CA ASP A 36 -7.75 -10.92 -10.50
C ASP A 36 -7.59 -9.65 -9.66
N GLU A 37 -8.16 -9.69 -8.47
CA GLU A 37 -8.09 -8.58 -7.52
C GLU A 37 -7.66 -9.11 -6.15
N ARG A 38 -6.99 -8.25 -5.40
CA ARG A 38 -6.57 -8.59 -4.05
C ARG A 38 -6.58 -7.33 -3.19
N HIS A 39 -7.05 -7.47 -1.97
CA HIS A 39 -7.08 -6.36 -1.02
C HIS A 39 -6.27 -6.74 0.22
N LEU A 40 -5.30 -5.91 0.55
CA LEU A 40 -4.40 -6.12 1.69
C LEU A 40 -4.45 -4.89 2.58
N TRP A 41 -4.36 -5.11 3.89
CA TRP A 41 -4.35 -3.99 4.83
C TRP A 41 -3.63 -4.41 6.10
N GLY A 42 -3.22 -3.42 6.86
CA GLY A 42 -2.58 -3.62 8.14
C GLY A 42 -2.53 -2.34 8.94
N GLY A 43 -2.00 -2.42 10.13
CA GLY A 43 -1.86 -1.26 11.00
C GLY A 43 -0.78 -1.44 12.02
N GLU A 44 -0.39 -0.33 12.64
CA GLU A 44 0.61 -0.29 13.71
C GLU A 44 0.15 0.67 14.80
N PRO A 45 0.40 0.34 16.09
CA PRO A 45 -0.02 1.22 17.17
C PRO A 45 0.82 2.49 17.29
N ASP A 46 2.10 2.45 16.90
CA ASP A 46 3.01 3.58 16.97
C ASP A 46 3.71 3.74 15.62
N THR A 47 3.27 4.72 14.83
CA THR A 47 3.78 4.87 13.48
C THR A 47 3.61 6.32 13.00
N THR A 48 3.98 6.56 11.76
CA THR A 48 3.84 7.87 11.10
C THR A 48 3.14 7.69 9.76
N ASN A 49 2.62 8.78 9.20
CA ASN A 49 2.02 8.78 7.86
C ASN A 49 3.00 8.22 6.83
N ASN A 50 4.25 8.69 6.88
CA ASN A 50 5.27 8.25 5.91
C ASN A 50 5.52 6.75 5.99
N ARG A 51 5.57 6.20 7.20
CA ARG A 51 5.76 4.76 7.38
C ARG A 51 4.59 3.97 6.80
N MET A 52 3.36 4.45 7.01
CA MET A 52 2.17 3.77 6.52
C MET A 52 2.08 3.81 5.00
N GLU A 53 2.42 4.94 4.39
CA GLU A 53 2.49 5.05 2.94
C GLU A 53 3.55 4.11 2.36
N LEU A 54 4.72 4.06 3.00
CA LEU A 54 5.80 3.19 2.56
C LEU A 54 5.44 1.71 2.72
N MET A 55 4.79 1.34 3.82
CA MET A 55 4.34 -0.03 4.05
C MET A 55 3.36 -0.48 2.96
N ALA A 56 2.42 0.40 2.59
CA ALA A 56 1.49 0.08 1.53
C ALA A 56 2.21 -0.15 0.19
N ALA A 57 3.17 0.72 -0.15
CA ALA A 57 3.93 0.59 -1.39
C ALA A 57 4.78 -0.68 -1.41
N ILE A 58 5.46 -0.99 -0.32
CA ILE A 58 6.27 -2.20 -0.21
C ILE A 58 5.38 -3.45 -0.33
N THR A 59 4.23 -3.44 0.34
CA THR A 59 3.30 -4.56 0.28
C THR A 59 2.81 -4.79 -1.15
N ALA A 60 2.49 -3.72 -1.87
CA ALA A 60 2.07 -3.82 -3.27
C ALA A 60 3.17 -4.44 -4.14
N LEU A 61 4.42 -4.01 -3.94
CA LEU A 61 5.55 -4.55 -4.69
C LEU A 61 5.79 -6.03 -4.38
N GLU A 62 5.68 -6.41 -3.12
CA GLU A 62 5.88 -7.81 -2.71
C GLU A 62 4.77 -8.73 -3.20
N ALA A 63 3.58 -8.19 -3.41
CA ALA A 63 2.41 -8.97 -3.83
C ALA A 63 2.28 -9.10 -5.35
N THR A 64 3.20 -8.50 -6.12
CA THR A 64 3.15 -8.52 -7.58
C THR A 64 4.43 -9.14 -8.15
N PRO A 65 4.32 -9.90 -9.25
CA PRO A 65 5.51 -10.51 -9.86
C PRO A 65 6.40 -9.45 -10.49
N ALA A 66 7.71 -9.62 -10.32
CA ALA A 66 8.70 -8.64 -10.79
C ALA A 66 8.75 -8.53 -12.33
N GLN A 67 8.30 -9.57 -13.03
CA GLN A 67 8.33 -9.61 -14.49
C GLN A 67 7.26 -8.72 -15.14
N ILE A 68 6.25 -8.32 -14.38
CA ILE A 68 5.13 -7.54 -14.91
C ILE A 68 5.18 -6.14 -14.27
N PRO A 69 5.17 -5.08 -15.10
CA PRO A 69 5.19 -3.73 -14.55
C PRO A 69 4.02 -3.48 -13.60
N LEU A 70 4.30 -2.72 -12.56
CA LEU A 70 3.30 -2.30 -11.59
C LEU A 70 3.14 -0.79 -11.66
N GLN A 71 1.91 -0.34 -11.89
CA GLN A 71 1.55 1.07 -11.79
C GLN A 71 0.97 1.31 -10.40
N LEU A 72 1.55 2.24 -9.67
CA LEU A 72 1.20 2.49 -8.28
C LEU A 72 0.55 3.87 -8.15
N TRP A 73 -0.66 3.89 -7.60
CA TRP A 73 -1.43 5.10 -7.35
C TRP A 73 -1.57 5.30 -5.84
N THR A 74 -1.25 6.47 -5.37
CA THR A 74 -1.34 6.82 -3.95
C THR A 74 -2.36 7.91 -3.71
#